data_06a28dd32be434fcf840719af4565679
#
_entry.id   06a28dd32be434fcf840719af4565679
#
_cell.length_a   1.000
_cell.length_b   1.000
_cell.length_c   1.000
_cell.angle_alpha   90.00
_cell.angle_beta   90.00
_cell.angle_gamma   90.00
#
_symmetry.space_group_name_H-M   'P 1'
#
loop_
_entity.id
_entity.type
_entity.pdbx_description
1 polymer ?
#
loop_
_entity_poly.entity_id
_entity_poly.type
_entity_poly.pdbx_seq_one_letter_code
_entity_poly.pdbx_strand_id
1 'polypeptide(L)'
;RGQFVMPGNICAHTHFYGAFSRGMAIPGPAPKEFPEILQKLWWPLDRSLDAESIQYSALPCLADAIRHGTTTLIDHHASPNAIDGSLDILGDAVEQSGLRAVLCYEVTDRDGEEKMKAGLRENVRFIKKTKSPLLAATFGLHASLTLSDASLDLCRQAIPNGFGFHVHTAEHESDEYDSLNKSNMRVIDRLQKHNILGPNTITAHGVHFDAREMEILADTGTWLTHQPRSNMNNGVGVAQIESMLRAGIKVCLGNDGFSNAMWE
;
A
#
# COMPACT_ATOMS: atom_id res chain seq x y z
N ARG A 1 3.21 39.17 -2.20
CA ARG A 1 3.08 39.26 -3.66
C ARG A 1 4.08 38.31 -4.31
N GLY A 2 3.69 37.58 -5.37
CA GLY A 2 4.58 36.64 -6.08
C GLY A 2 4.65 35.22 -5.51
N GLN A 3 3.74 34.83 -4.61
CA GLN A 3 3.61 33.48 -4.09
C GLN A 3 2.29 32.87 -4.56
N PHE A 4 2.30 31.55 -4.81
CA PHE A 4 1.11 30.77 -5.10
C PHE A 4 0.59 30.14 -3.79
N VAL A 5 -0.74 30.12 -3.64
CA VAL A 5 -1.42 29.37 -2.59
C VAL A 5 -2.14 28.20 -3.25
N MET A 6 -1.89 27.01 -2.77
CA MET A 6 -2.47 25.78 -3.30
C MET A 6 -2.84 24.83 -2.13
N PRO A 7 -3.75 23.88 -2.33
CA PRO A 7 -3.97 22.81 -1.37
C PRO A 7 -2.67 22.06 -1.08
N GLY A 8 -2.53 21.55 0.15
CA GLY A 8 -1.40 20.69 0.48
C GLY A 8 -1.44 19.37 -0.30
N ASN A 9 -0.28 18.79 -0.55
CA ASN A 9 -0.15 17.53 -1.28
C ASN A 9 -0.81 16.38 -0.52
N ILE A 10 -1.27 15.39 -1.28
CA ILE A 10 -1.76 14.10 -0.78
C ILE A 10 -0.80 13.02 -1.30
N CYS A 11 -0.14 12.30 -0.39
CA CYS A 11 0.61 11.10 -0.72
C CYS A 11 -0.33 9.89 -0.59
N ALA A 12 -0.79 9.38 -1.72
CA ALA A 12 -1.88 8.39 -1.74
C ALA A 12 -1.42 6.93 -1.55
N HIS A 13 -0.12 6.70 -1.42
CA HIS A 13 0.48 5.40 -1.09
C HIS A 13 1.89 5.60 -0.56
N THR A 14 2.13 5.11 0.64
CA THR A 14 3.45 5.14 1.30
C THR A 14 3.57 4.00 2.30
N HIS A 15 4.79 3.68 2.70
CA HIS A 15 5.11 2.75 3.78
C HIS A 15 5.99 3.46 4.79
N PHE A 16 5.47 3.85 5.94
CA PHE A 16 6.28 4.56 6.95
C PHE A 16 7.51 3.76 7.37
N TYR A 17 7.40 2.42 7.49
CA TYR A 17 8.54 1.58 7.83
C TYR A 17 9.65 1.59 6.76
N GLY A 18 9.35 2.01 5.53
CA GLY A 18 10.33 2.26 4.48
C GLY A 18 11.42 3.28 4.86
N ALA A 19 11.20 4.12 5.88
CA ALA A 19 12.22 5.02 6.41
C ALA A 19 13.52 4.28 6.79
N PHE A 20 13.43 3.03 7.25
CA PHE A 20 14.59 2.23 7.64
C PHE A 20 15.32 1.59 6.46
N SER A 21 14.71 1.50 5.29
CA SER A 21 15.39 0.95 4.11
C SER A 21 16.52 1.86 3.60
N ARG A 22 16.46 3.15 3.92
CA ARG A 22 17.42 4.14 3.44
C ARG A 22 18.81 3.91 4.05
N GLY A 23 19.76 3.55 3.19
CA GLY A 23 21.13 3.25 3.61
C GLY A 23 21.30 1.88 4.30
N MET A 24 20.27 1.05 4.32
CA MET A 24 20.36 -0.29 4.88
C MET A 24 21.21 -1.18 3.97
N ALA A 25 22.19 -1.87 4.56
CA ALA A 25 22.97 -2.87 3.84
C ALA A 25 22.15 -4.15 3.66
N ILE A 26 21.96 -4.57 2.41
CA ILE A 26 21.31 -5.86 2.09
C ILE A 26 22.41 -6.94 2.10
N PRO A 27 22.31 -7.98 2.96
CA PRO A 27 23.29 -9.06 2.99
C PRO A 27 23.31 -9.86 1.67
N GLY A 28 24.52 -10.25 1.24
CA GLY A 28 24.70 -11.11 0.07
C GLY A 28 24.72 -10.35 -1.26
N PRO A 29 24.56 -11.06 -2.40
CA PRO A 29 24.58 -10.45 -3.72
C PRO A 29 23.35 -9.55 -3.93
N ALA A 30 23.55 -8.47 -4.71
CA ALA A 30 22.47 -7.54 -5.05
C ALA A 30 21.28 -8.29 -5.68
N PRO A 31 20.05 -7.87 -5.40
CA PRO A 31 18.86 -8.39 -6.05
C PRO A 31 18.96 -8.23 -7.58
N LYS A 32 18.51 -9.24 -8.32
CA LYS A 32 18.53 -9.22 -9.80
C LYS A 32 17.17 -8.79 -10.37
N GLU A 33 16.12 -9.01 -9.61
CA GLU A 33 14.73 -8.76 -10.01
C GLU A 33 13.87 -8.41 -8.80
N PHE A 34 12.68 -7.87 -9.04
CA PHE A 34 11.80 -7.39 -7.99
C PHE A 34 11.44 -8.43 -6.91
N PRO A 35 11.10 -9.70 -7.23
CA PRO A 35 10.86 -10.71 -6.19
C PRO A 35 12.03 -10.91 -5.22
N GLU A 36 13.28 -10.78 -5.71
CA GLU A 36 14.46 -10.83 -4.82
C GLU A 36 14.58 -9.58 -3.94
N ILE A 37 14.11 -8.40 -4.41
CA ILE A 37 14.04 -7.18 -3.57
C ILE A 37 13.07 -7.41 -2.41
N LEU A 38 11.90 -8.00 -2.68
CA LEU A 38 10.95 -8.36 -1.63
C LEU A 38 11.58 -9.30 -0.61
N GLN A 39 12.22 -10.39 -1.07
CA GLN A 39 12.78 -11.42 -0.21
C GLN A 39 14.01 -10.96 0.58
N LYS A 40 14.84 -10.08 0.03
CA LYS A 40 16.11 -9.67 0.63
C LYS A 40 16.02 -8.37 1.41
N LEU A 41 15.07 -7.51 1.11
CA LEU A 41 14.91 -6.20 1.73
C LEU A 41 13.59 -6.08 2.49
N TRP A 42 12.46 -6.05 1.78
CA TRP A 42 11.19 -5.65 2.39
C TRP A 42 10.66 -6.64 3.42
N TRP A 43 10.66 -7.94 3.12
CA TRP A 43 10.17 -8.96 4.04
C TRP A 43 11.07 -9.21 5.28
N PRO A 44 12.41 -9.13 5.21
CA PRO A 44 13.23 -9.08 6.41
C PRO A 44 13.02 -7.82 7.23
N LEU A 45 12.85 -6.66 6.58
CA LEU A 45 12.63 -5.39 7.26
C LEU A 45 11.32 -5.41 8.05
N ASP A 46 10.19 -5.75 7.42
CA ASP A 46 8.89 -5.77 8.07
C ASP A 46 8.82 -6.76 9.25
N ARG A 47 9.52 -7.91 9.15
CA ARG A 47 9.65 -8.89 10.25
C ARG A 47 10.51 -8.41 11.40
N SER A 48 11.36 -7.44 11.19
CA SER A 48 12.23 -6.89 12.25
C SER A 48 11.56 -5.81 13.09
N LEU A 49 10.38 -5.34 12.67
CA LEU A 49 9.68 -4.26 13.34
C LEU A 49 9.06 -4.72 14.67
N ASP A 50 9.26 -3.91 15.69
CA ASP A 50 8.59 -3.94 16.99
C ASP A 50 7.84 -2.63 17.23
N ALA A 51 7.18 -2.49 18.38
CA ALA A 51 6.38 -1.31 18.71
C ALA A 51 7.19 -0.01 18.65
N GLU A 52 8.44 -0.03 19.13
CA GLU A 52 9.30 1.15 19.15
C GLU A 52 9.72 1.55 17.73
N SER A 53 10.17 0.59 16.93
CA SER A 53 10.57 0.84 15.54
C SER A 53 9.38 1.26 14.65
N ILE A 54 8.18 0.73 14.88
CA ILE A 54 6.97 1.20 14.19
C ILE A 54 6.78 2.71 14.43
N GLN A 55 6.84 3.17 15.68
CA GLN A 55 6.71 4.58 16.00
C GLN A 55 7.80 5.43 15.36
N TYR A 56 9.07 5.01 15.51
CA TYR A 56 10.21 5.76 14.96
C TYR A 56 10.31 5.72 13.44
N SER A 57 9.66 4.77 12.76
CA SER A 57 9.56 4.78 11.31
C SER A 57 8.63 5.89 10.80
N ALA A 58 7.52 6.14 11.51
CA ALA A 58 6.53 7.14 11.10
C ALA A 58 7.04 8.58 11.29
N LEU A 59 7.73 8.87 12.40
CA LEU A 59 8.12 10.24 12.75
C LEU A 59 8.95 10.96 11.69
N PRO A 60 10.03 10.39 11.10
CA PRO A 60 10.80 11.06 10.05
C PRO A 60 9.98 11.26 8.77
N CYS A 61 9.09 10.33 8.42
CA CYS A 61 8.21 10.45 7.27
C CYS A 61 7.22 11.61 7.44
N LEU A 62 6.61 11.73 8.62
CA LEU A 62 5.70 12.81 8.97
C LEU A 62 6.42 14.18 9.01
N ALA A 63 7.62 14.22 9.57
CA ALA A 63 8.44 15.44 9.57
C ALA A 63 8.82 15.88 8.15
N ASP A 64 9.17 14.94 7.28
CA ASP A 64 9.46 15.22 5.87
C ASP A 64 8.21 15.67 5.11
N ALA A 65 7.07 15.03 5.36
CA ALA A 65 5.77 15.43 4.80
C ALA A 65 5.45 16.91 5.15
N ILE A 66 5.61 17.31 6.42
CA ILE A 66 5.40 18.70 6.86
C ILE A 66 6.32 19.65 6.10
N ARG A 67 7.61 19.32 6.00
CA ARG A 67 8.62 20.17 5.30
C ARG A 67 8.26 20.41 3.84
N HIS A 68 7.62 19.45 3.20
CA HIS A 68 7.28 19.48 1.77
C HIS A 68 5.81 19.82 1.50
N GLY A 69 5.04 20.21 2.51
CA GLY A 69 3.65 20.63 2.35
C GLY A 69 2.67 19.50 2.03
N THR A 70 3.05 18.26 2.31
CA THR A 70 2.12 17.12 2.30
C THR A 70 1.26 17.17 3.54
N THR A 71 -0.05 17.15 3.38
CA THR A 71 -1.02 17.33 4.47
C THR A 71 -1.86 16.09 4.75
N THR A 72 -1.81 15.10 3.86
CA THR A 72 -2.54 13.84 3.99
C THR A 72 -1.70 12.70 3.42
N LEU A 73 -1.61 11.59 4.16
CA LEU A 73 -0.87 10.40 3.75
C LEU A 73 -1.78 9.18 3.82
N ILE A 74 -1.57 8.23 2.91
CA ILE A 74 -2.22 6.92 2.97
C ILE A 74 -1.12 5.89 3.16
N ASP A 75 -0.96 5.42 4.41
CA ASP A 75 0.08 4.46 4.79
C ASP A 75 -0.41 3.02 4.65
N HIS A 76 0.46 2.17 4.16
CA HIS A 76 0.24 0.75 3.97
C HIS A 76 1.26 -0.02 4.82
N HIS A 77 0.84 -0.47 6.00
CA HIS A 77 1.73 -0.94 7.07
C HIS A 77 1.87 -2.46 7.12
N ALA A 78 3.09 -2.94 7.33
CA ALA A 78 3.41 -4.33 7.62
C ALA A 78 4.36 -4.46 8.82
N SER A 79 4.02 -5.33 9.76
CA SER A 79 4.86 -5.69 10.92
C SER A 79 4.45 -7.07 11.45
N PRO A 80 4.79 -8.18 10.76
CA PRO A 80 4.24 -9.50 11.06
C PRO A 80 4.62 -10.06 12.44
N ASN A 81 5.60 -9.47 13.13
CA ASN A 81 5.95 -9.81 14.50
C ASN A 81 5.39 -8.84 15.56
N ALA A 82 4.66 -7.77 15.13
CA ALA A 82 4.04 -6.78 16.01
C ALA A 82 2.73 -6.27 15.38
N ILE A 83 1.77 -7.17 15.10
CA ILE A 83 0.54 -6.86 14.38
C ILE A 83 -0.46 -6.10 15.25
N ASP A 84 -0.82 -6.71 16.39
CA ASP A 84 -1.90 -6.22 17.24
C ASP A 84 -1.55 -4.84 17.84
N GLY A 85 -2.34 -3.83 17.50
CA GLY A 85 -2.14 -2.46 17.96
C GLY A 85 -1.14 -1.63 17.15
N SER A 86 -0.54 -2.18 16.09
CA SER A 86 0.42 -1.46 15.25
C SER A 86 -0.17 -0.20 14.62
N LEU A 87 -1.42 -0.25 14.19
CA LEU A 87 -2.13 0.91 13.63
C LEU A 87 -2.44 1.99 14.67
N ASP A 88 -2.57 1.65 15.95
CA ASP A 88 -2.70 2.65 17.01
C ASP A 88 -1.38 3.42 17.20
N ILE A 89 -0.25 2.71 17.21
CA ILE A 89 1.08 3.33 17.33
C ILE A 89 1.32 4.34 16.19
N LEU A 90 0.96 3.96 14.96
CA LEU A 90 1.04 4.86 13.82
C LEU A 90 0.05 6.03 13.95
N GLY A 91 -1.17 5.75 14.40
CA GLY A 91 -2.19 6.75 14.65
C GLY A 91 -1.72 7.82 15.64
N ASP A 92 -1.13 7.40 16.76
CA ASP A 92 -0.57 8.31 17.78
C ASP A 92 0.55 9.21 17.19
N ALA A 93 1.43 8.64 16.37
CA ALA A 93 2.48 9.42 15.69
C ALA A 93 1.89 10.44 14.70
N VAL A 94 0.85 10.07 13.95
CA VAL A 94 0.14 10.97 13.04
C VAL A 94 -0.53 12.10 13.82
N GLU A 95 -1.25 11.81 14.90
CA GLU A 95 -1.90 12.81 15.75
C GLU A 95 -0.88 13.79 16.35
N GLN A 96 0.26 13.27 16.80
CA GLN A 96 1.36 14.11 17.31
C GLN A 96 1.90 15.07 16.24
N SER A 97 1.91 14.66 14.97
CA SER A 97 2.37 15.50 13.85
C SER A 97 1.36 16.58 13.44
N GLY A 98 0.08 16.41 13.74
CA GLY A 98 -1.03 17.24 13.29
C GLY A 98 -1.42 17.04 11.82
N LEU A 99 -0.85 16.05 11.12
CA LEU A 99 -1.20 15.67 9.76
C LEU A 99 -2.44 14.76 9.75
N ARG A 100 -3.00 14.56 8.57
CA ARG A 100 -4.06 13.56 8.35
C ARG A 100 -3.46 12.29 7.76
N ALA A 101 -3.97 11.14 8.19
CA ALA A 101 -3.62 9.88 7.53
C ALA A 101 -4.81 8.94 7.39
N VAL A 102 -4.75 8.10 6.35
CA VAL A 102 -5.52 6.87 6.22
C VAL A 102 -4.55 5.73 6.47
N LEU A 103 -4.88 4.85 7.43
CA LEU A 103 -4.00 3.76 7.84
C LEU A 103 -4.65 2.41 7.53
N CYS A 104 -3.84 1.44 7.15
CA CYS A 104 -4.25 0.05 7.00
C CYS A 104 -3.09 -0.90 7.29
N TYR A 105 -3.43 -2.14 7.69
CA TYR A 105 -2.48 -3.23 7.87
C TYR A 105 -2.47 -4.15 6.64
N GLU A 106 -1.30 -4.49 6.14
CA GLU A 106 -1.04 -5.30 4.96
C GLU A 106 -1.28 -6.79 5.24
N VAL A 107 -2.50 -7.28 4.99
CA VAL A 107 -2.82 -8.71 5.14
C VAL A 107 -2.08 -9.53 4.08
N THR A 108 -1.45 -10.63 4.50
CA THR A 108 -0.67 -11.51 3.63
C THR A 108 -0.63 -12.94 4.19
N ASP A 109 -0.50 -13.94 3.31
CA ASP A 109 -0.34 -15.36 3.70
C ASP A 109 1.13 -15.74 3.95
N ARG A 110 2.10 -14.83 3.69
CA ARG A 110 3.55 -15.09 3.77
C ARG A 110 4.03 -15.67 5.10
N ASP A 111 3.39 -15.26 6.17
CA ASP A 111 3.79 -15.58 7.54
C ASP A 111 2.83 -16.57 8.21
N GLY A 112 1.99 -17.22 7.40
CA GLY A 112 1.04 -18.25 7.83
C GLY A 112 -0.33 -17.72 8.23
N GLU A 113 -1.27 -18.65 8.36
CA GLU A 113 -2.69 -18.38 8.56
C GLU A 113 -3.00 -17.55 9.81
N GLU A 114 -2.30 -17.81 10.92
CA GLU A 114 -2.54 -17.09 12.18
C GLU A 114 -2.18 -15.60 12.07
N LYS A 115 -1.07 -15.28 11.39
CA LYS A 115 -0.67 -13.88 11.16
C LYS A 115 -1.57 -13.21 10.12
N MET A 116 -2.00 -13.92 9.10
CA MET A 116 -3.00 -13.43 8.15
C MET A 116 -4.28 -13.03 8.87
N LYS A 117 -4.82 -13.90 9.73
CA LYS A 117 -6.01 -13.61 10.55
C LYS A 117 -5.79 -12.49 11.55
N ALA A 118 -4.58 -12.37 12.12
CA ALA A 118 -4.24 -11.24 13.01
C ALA A 118 -4.27 -9.91 12.24
N GLY A 119 -3.67 -9.83 11.05
CA GLY A 119 -3.71 -8.64 10.21
C GLY A 119 -5.13 -8.25 9.78
N LEU A 120 -5.96 -9.26 9.45
CA LEU A 120 -7.38 -9.06 9.17
C LEU A 120 -8.11 -8.44 10.39
N ARG A 121 -7.88 -9.00 11.60
CA ARG A 121 -8.48 -8.47 12.83
C ARG A 121 -8.01 -7.04 13.14
N GLU A 122 -6.72 -6.74 12.90
CA GLU A 122 -6.15 -5.41 13.13
C GLU A 122 -6.82 -4.35 12.24
N ASN A 123 -7.00 -4.61 10.95
CA ASN A 123 -7.75 -3.73 10.06
C ASN A 123 -9.19 -3.49 10.56
N VAL A 124 -9.92 -4.56 10.85
CA VAL A 124 -11.32 -4.46 11.31
C VAL A 124 -11.42 -3.71 12.65
N ARG A 125 -10.48 -3.98 13.58
CA ARG A 125 -10.40 -3.33 14.86
C ARG A 125 -10.19 -1.82 14.71
N PHE A 126 -9.19 -1.44 13.92
CA PHE A 126 -8.81 -0.05 13.70
C PHE A 126 -9.92 0.73 12.98
N ILE A 127 -10.52 0.16 11.93
CA ILE A 127 -11.69 0.74 11.23
C ILE A 127 -12.82 1.06 12.20
N LYS A 128 -13.13 0.16 13.14
CA LYS A 128 -14.23 0.35 14.11
C LYS A 128 -13.88 1.31 15.23
N LYS A 129 -12.62 1.40 15.61
CA LYS A 129 -12.13 2.21 16.76
C LYS A 129 -11.90 3.66 16.39
N THR A 130 -11.36 3.93 15.18
CA THR A 130 -10.88 5.25 14.78
C THR A 130 -12.01 6.27 14.72
N LYS A 131 -11.87 7.36 15.49
CA LYS A 131 -12.83 8.48 15.55
C LYS A 131 -12.15 9.85 15.51
N SER A 132 -10.82 9.89 15.39
CA SER A 132 -10.05 11.12 15.29
C SER A 132 -10.37 11.86 13.99
N PRO A 133 -10.47 13.19 14.01
CA PRO A 133 -10.64 13.97 12.78
C PRO A 133 -9.39 13.95 11.87
N LEU A 134 -8.25 13.50 12.39
CA LEU A 134 -7.00 13.40 11.65
C LEU A 134 -6.78 12.00 11.06
N LEU A 135 -7.52 11.00 11.53
CA LEU A 135 -7.33 9.61 11.15
C LEU A 135 -8.54 9.05 10.40
N ALA A 136 -8.27 8.33 9.35
CA ALA A 136 -9.21 7.45 8.68
C ALA A 136 -8.57 6.06 8.51
N ALA A 137 -9.36 5.10 8.09
CA ALA A 137 -8.90 3.74 7.86
C ALA A 137 -9.37 3.21 6.51
N THR A 138 -8.60 2.29 5.96
CA THR A 138 -9.01 1.40 4.88
C THR A 138 -8.59 -0.02 5.22
N PHE A 139 -8.87 -1.00 4.36
CA PHE A 139 -8.49 -2.39 4.62
C PHE A 139 -7.28 -2.76 3.75
N GLY A 140 -6.13 -3.01 4.36
CA GLY A 140 -4.89 -3.34 3.65
C GLY A 140 -4.83 -4.80 3.20
N LEU A 141 -4.43 -5.01 1.96
CA LEU A 141 -4.06 -6.29 1.37
C LEU A 141 -2.67 -6.13 0.76
N HIS A 142 -1.76 -7.10 0.95
CA HIS A 142 -0.42 -6.96 0.36
C HIS A 142 -0.48 -6.92 -1.17
N ALA A 143 -0.58 -8.06 -1.81
CA ALA A 143 -0.64 -8.18 -3.26
C ALA A 143 -1.31 -9.49 -3.67
N SER A 144 -1.74 -9.60 -4.93
CA SER A 144 -2.34 -10.83 -5.45
C SER A 144 -1.43 -12.05 -5.27
N LEU A 145 -0.12 -11.88 -5.53
CA LEU A 145 0.87 -12.96 -5.44
C LEU A 145 1.05 -13.54 -4.03
N THR A 146 0.74 -12.80 -2.98
CA THR A 146 0.91 -13.23 -1.58
C THR A 146 -0.38 -13.59 -0.87
N LEU A 147 -1.50 -13.65 -1.58
CA LEU A 147 -2.82 -13.98 -1.06
C LEU A 147 -3.43 -15.15 -1.81
N SER A 148 -4.03 -16.08 -1.07
CA SER A 148 -4.88 -17.13 -1.60
C SER A 148 -6.31 -16.60 -1.88
N ASP A 149 -7.07 -17.31 -2.73
CA ASP A 149 -8.49 -17.00 -2.95
C ASP A 149 -9.28 -17.06 -1.63
N ALA A 150 -8.97 -18.04 -0.78
CA ALA A 150 -9.61 -18.16 0.54
C ALA A 150 -9.33 -16.95 1.43
N SER A 151 -8.12 -16.41 1.42
CA SER A 151 -7.76 -15.20 2.18
C SER A 151 -8.44 -13.96 1.65
N LEU A 152 -8.55 -13.82 0.31
CA LEU A 152 -9.32 -12.74 -0.32
C LEU A 152 -10.80 -12.79 0.10
N ASP A 153 -11.42 -13.96 0.08
CA ASP A 153 -12.81 -14.16 0.49
C ASP A 153 -13.03 -13.84 1.98
N LEU A 154 -12.11 -14.27 2.86
CA LEU A 154 -12.16 -13.94 4.29
C LEU A 154 -12.04 -12.44 4.52
N CYS A 155 -11.13 -11.75 3.85
CA CYS A 155 -10.98 -10.30 3.95
C CYS A 155 -12.24 -9.58 3.43
N ARG A 156 -12.82 -10.03 2.32
CA ARG A 156 -14.06 -9.48 1.76
C ARG A 156 -15.25 -9.65 2.70
N GLN A 157 -15.34 -10.77 3.39
CA GLN A 157 -16.40 -11.03 4.38
C GLN A 157 -16.23 -10.19 5.65
N ALA A 158 -14.98 -9.92 6.04
CA ALA A 158 -14.66 -9.23 7.30
C ALA A 158 -14.72 -7.70 7.21
N ILE A 159 -14.51 -7.12 6.02
CA ILE A 159 -14.49 -5.66 5.84
C ILE A 159 -15.85 -5.04 6.19
N PRO A 160 -15.90 -3.98 7.03
CA PRO A 160 -17.14 -3.28 7.32
C PRO A 160 -17.73 -2.60 6.07
N ASN A 161 -19.06 -2.49 6.03
CA ASN A 161 -19.75 -1.82 4.94
C ASN A 161 -19.29 -0.36 4.79
N GLY A 162 -19.13 0.08 3.53
CA GLY A 162 -18.72 1.44 3.19
C GLY A 162 -17.20 1.65 3.13
N PHE A 163 -16.40 0.64 3.50
CA PHE A 163 -14.95 0.66 3.34
C PHE A 163 -14.52 -0.08 2.08
N GLY A 164 -13.31 0.24 1.61
CA GLY A 164 -12.66 -0.40 0.49
C GLY A 164 -11.29 -0.95 0.89
N PHE A 165 -10.57 -1.44 -0.09
CA PHE A 165 -9.27 -2.06 0.08
C PHE A 165 -8.14 -1.15 -0.40
N HIS A 166 -6.92 -1.42 0.06
CA HIS A 166 -5.69 -0.86 -0.46
C HIS A 166 -4.74 -2.01 -0.74
N VAL A 167 -4.31 -2.19 -1.99
CA VAL A 167 -3.59 -3.38 -2.45
C VAL A 167 -2.60 -3.06 -3.56
N HIS A 168 -1.39 -3.66 -3.52
CA HIS A 168 -0.45 -3.62 -4.63
C HIS A 168 -0.94 -4.51 -5.76
N THR A 169 -0.85 -4.04 -7.00
CA THR A 169 -1.37 -4.74 -8.16
C THR A 169 -0.43 -4.59 -9.36
N ALA A 170 -0.04 -5.73 -9.93
CA ALA A 170 0.74 -5.79 -11.16
C ALA A 170 1.93 -4.81 -11.17
N GLU A 171 2.63 -4.68 -10.03
CA GLU A 171 3.85 -3.88 -9.93
C GLU A 171 4.95 -4.49 -10.79
N HIS A 172 5.10 -5.82 -10.74
CA HIS A 172 6.01 -6.60 -11.55
C HIS A 172 5.25 -7.71 -12.27
N GLU A 173 5.76 -8.18 -13.40
CA GLU A 173 5.11 -9.24 -14.19
C GLU A 173 4.92 -10.55 -13.41
N SER A 174 5.72 -10.78 -12.37
CA SER A 174 5.57 -11.95 -11.50
C SER A 174 4.22 -12.01 -10.78
N ASP A 175 3.60 -10.86 -10.49
CA ASP A 175 2.25 -10.81 -9.88
C ASP A 175 1.20 -11.33 -10.87
N GLU A 176 1.32 -10.92 -12.14
CA GLU A 176 0.44 -11.42 -13.21
C GLU A 176 0.64 -12.91 -13.48
N TYR A 177 1.87 -13.38 -13.59
CA TYR A 177 2.16 -14.81 -13.81
C TYR A 177 1.70 -15.68 -12.63
N ASP A 178 1.88 -15.22 -11.40
CA ASP A 178 1.38 -15.91 -10.22
C ASP A 178 -0.14 -16.02 -10.23
N SER A 179 -0.84 -14.92 -10.53
CA SER A 179 -2.31 -14.88 -10.62
C SER A 179 -2.85 -15.81 -11.72
N LEU A 180 -2.24 -15.81 -12.90
CA LEU A 180 -2.57 -16.70 -13.99
C LEU A 180 -2.37 -18.18 -13.59
N ASN A 181 -1.26 -18.50 -12.92
CA ASN A 181 -0.97 -19.87 -12.48
C ASN A 181 -1.94 -20.35 -11.38
N LYS A 182 -2.32 -19.49 -10.44
CA LYS A 182 -3.20 -19.83 -9.33
C LYS A 182 -4.69 -19.92 -9.73
N SER A 183 -5.13 -19.00 -10.56
CA SER A 183 -6.56 -18.79 -10.82
C SER A 183 -6.96 -18.78 -12.29
N ASN A 184 -6.03 -18.90 -13.20
CA ASN A 184 -6.20 -18.67 -14.65
C ASN A 184 -6.81 -17.30 -14.99
N MET A 185 -6.55 -16.30 -14.16
CA MET A 185 -7.02 -14.93 -14.29
C MET A 185 -5.86 -13.96 -14.10
N ARG A 186 -5.90 -12.80 -14.77
CA ARG A 186 -5.02 -11.69 -14.47
C ARG A 186 -5.38 -11.07 -13.12
N VAL A 187 -4.50 -10.23 -12.59
CA VAL A 187 -4.61 -9.69 -11.22
C VAL A 187 -5.94 -8.98 -11.00
N ILE A 188 -6.33 -8.07 -11.89
CA ILE A 188 -7.55 -7.28 -11.72
C ILE A 188 -8.81 -8.13 -11.94
N ASP A 189 -8.82 -9.06 -12.90
CA ASP A 189 -9.93 -10.02 -13.08
C ASP A 189 -10.14 -10.85 -11.80
N ARG A 190 -9.04 -11.32 -11.18
CA ARG A 190 -9.08 -12.09 -9.92
C ARG A 190 -9.63 -11.25 -8.77
N LEU A 191 -9.15 -10.02 -8.60
CA LEU A 191 -9.65 -9.13 -7.56
C LEU A 191 -11.12 -8.75 -7.77
N GLN A 192 -11.56 -8.58 -9.03
CA GLN A 192 -12.96 -8.36 -9.36
C GLN A 192 -13.84 -9.55 -8.97
N LYS A 193 -13.40 -10.78 -9.30
CA LYS A 193 -14.09 -12.03 -8.93
C LYS A 193 -14.35 -12.12 -7.42
N HIS A 194 -13.38 -11.69 -6.61
CA HIS A 194 -13.49 -11.68 -5.15
C HIS A 194 -14.15 -10.41 -4.57
N ASN A 195 -14.71 -9.54 -5.41
CA ASN A 195 -15.39 -8.29 -5.01
C ASN A 195 -14.50 -7.35 -4.16
N ILE A 196 -13.21 -7.29 -4.50
CA ILE A 196 -12.24 -6.40 -3.85
C ILE A 196 -12.31 -4.99 -4.46
N LEU A 197 -12.59 -4.88 -5.76
CA LEU A 197 -12.63 -3.61 -6.47
C LEU A 197 -13.87 -2.77 -6.14
N GLY A 198 -13.78 -1.45 -6.32
CA GLY A 198 -14.88 -0.52 -6.12
C GLY A 198 -14.42 0.90 -5.83
N PRO A 199 -15.35 1.87 -5.69
CA PRO A 199 -15.05 3.30 -5.62
C PRO A 199 -14.28 3.73 -4.36
N ASN A 200 -14.22 2.86 -3.34
CA ASN A 200 -13.46 3.08 -2.10
C ASN A 200 -12.16 2.26 -2.06
N THR A 201 -11.85 1.53 -3.14
CA THR A 201 -10.62 0.72 -3.23
C THR A 201 -9.52 1.50 -3.95
N ILE A 202 -8.30 1.34 -3.46
CA ILE A 202 -7.07 1.88 -4.01
C ILE A 202 -6.19 0.71 -4.47
N THR A 203 -5.82 0.69 -5.74
CA THR A 203 -4.79 -0.19 -6.29
C THR A 203 -3.49 0.59 -6.45
N ALA A 204 -2.35 -0.02 -6.14
CA ALA A 204 -1.05 0.62 -6.29
C ALA A 204 -0.28 0.04 -7.49
N HIS A 205 0.52 0.88 -8.17
CA HIS A 205 1.40 0.61 -9.30
C HIS A 205 0.73 0.41 -10.66
N GLY A 206 0.13 -0.76 -10.93
CA GLY A 206 -0.51 -1.06 -12.21
C GLY A 206 0.44 -1.02 -13.41
N VAL A 207 1.74 -1.34 -13.21
CA VAL A 207 2.77 -1.24 -14.26
C VAL A 207 2.47 -2.18 -15.42
N HIS A 208 1.99 -3.38 -15.11
CA HIS A 208 1.77 -4.46 -16.08
C HIS A 208 0.29 -4.70 -16.43
N PHE A 209 -0.60 -3.72 -16.19
CA PHE A 209 -1.99 -3.82 -16.62
C PHE A 209 -2.14 -3.88 -18.13
N ASP A 210 -3.03 -4.75 -18.59
CA ASP A 210 -3.50 -4.72 -19.97
C ASP A 210 -4.74 -3.81 -20.15
N ALA A 211 -5.23 -3.71 -21.40
CA ALA A 211 -6.39 -2.85 -21.70
C ALA A 211 -7.66 -3.29 -20.97
N ARG A 212 -7.88 -4.60 -20.82
CA ARG A 212 -9.05 -5.15 -20.12
C ARG A 212 -9.03 -4.81 -18.63
N GLU A 213 -7.89 -4.94 -17.99
CA GLU A 213 -7.72 -4.58 -16.58
C GLU A 213 -7.97 -3.09 -16.35
N MET A 214 -7.51 -2.23 -17.28
CA MET A 214 -7.80 -0.79 -17.24
C MET A 214 -9.30 -0.50 -17.38
N GLU A 215 -10.01 -1.19 -18.28
CA GLU A 215 -11.48 -1.08 -18.41
C GLU A 215 -12.19 -1.46 -17.11
N ILE A 216 -11.83 -2.59 -16.49
CA ILE A 216 -12.42 -3.04 -15.22
C ILE A 216 -12.22 -2.00 -14.11
N LEU A 217 -11.02 -1.41 -14.00
CA LEU A 217 -10.75 -0.38 -13.00
C LEU A 217 -11.59 0.88 -13.23
N ALA A 218 -11.74 1.31 -14.48
CA ALA A 218 -12.57 2.45 -14.84
C ALA A 218 -14.06 2.17 -14.50
N ASP A 219 -14.59 1.02 -14.89
CA ASP A 219 -15.99 0.62 -14.69
C ASP A 219 -16.34 0.47 -13.20
N THR A 220 -15.44 -0.05 -12.40
CA THR A 220 -15.62 -0.21 -10.95
C THR A 220 -15.40 1.09 -10.17
N GLY A 221 -14.84 2.12 -10.82
CA GLY A 221 -14.49 3.38 -10.19
C GLY A 221 -13.34 3.28 -9.19
N THR A 222 -12.55 2.21 -9.27
CA THR A 222 -11.38 1.95 -8.42
C THR A 222 -10.29 2.99 -8.68
N TRP A 223 -9.60 3.42 -7.64
CA TRP A 223 -8.49 4.35 -7.71
C TRP A 223 -7.18 3.63 -8.01
N LEU A 224 -6.30 4.30 -8.76
CA LEU A 224 -4.92 3.87 -8.95
C LEU A 224 -3.96 4.88 -8.34
N THR A 225 -2.96 4.41 -7.60
CA THR A 225 -1.82 5.24 -7.19
C THR A 225 -0.60 4.93 -8.05
N HIS A 226 0.05 5.98 -8.54
CA HIS A 226 1.26 5.90 -9.34
C HIS A 226 2.48 6.31 -8.51
N GLN A 227 3.52 5.47 -8.51
CA GLN A 227 4.75 5.65 -7.76
C GLN A 227 5.96 5.65 -8.72
N PRO A 228 6.15 6.70 -9.54
CA PRO A 228 7.13 6.67 -10.63
C PRO A 228 8.55 6.43 -10.14
N ARG A 229 8.93 7.02 -9.02
CA ARG A 229 10.26 6.88 -8.45
C ARG A 229 10.51 5.47 -7.94
N SER A 230 9.56 4.88 -7.22
CA SER A 230 9.67 3.51 -6.74
C SER A 230 9.77 2.53 -7.91
N ASN A 231 8.90 2.67 -8.90
CA ASN A 231 8.91 1.83 -10.09
C ASN A 231 10.26 1.88 -10.82
N MET A 232 10.86 3.08 -10.95
CA MET A 232 12.20 3.24 -11.54
C MET A 232 13.29 2.59 -10.68
N ASN A 233 13.24 2.80 -9.36
CA ASN A 233 14.22 2.23 -8.44
C ASN A 233 14.19 0.70 -8.42
N ASN A 234 12.99 0.13 -8.45
CA ASN A 234 12.77 -1.31 -8.43
C ASN A 234 12.97 -1.96 -9.82
N GLY A 235 13.12 -1.15 -10.88
CA GLY A 235 13.31 -1.64 -12.26
C GLY A 235 12.10 -2.41 -12.80
N VAL A 236 10.89 -2.16 -12.29
CA VAL A 236 9.69 -2.92 -12.62
C VAL A 236 9.02 -2.49 -13.93
N GLY A 237 9.39 -1.33 -14.47
CA GLY A 237 8.85 -0.80 -15.73
C GLY A 237 8.16 0.55 -15.57
N VAL A 238 7.42 0.95 -16.61
CA VAL A 238 6.72 2.23 -16.70
C VAL A 238 5.22 1.99 -16.83
N ALA A 239 4.45 2.46 -15.86
CA ALA A 239 2.99 2.38 -15.91
C ALA A 239 2.44 3.27 -17.04
N GLN A 240 1.42 2.79 -17.76
CA GLN A 240 0.81 3.47 -18.90
C GLN A 240 -0.22 4.54 -18.45
N ILE A 241 0.24 5.52 -17.65
CA ILE A 241 -0.62 6.51 -16.98
C ILE A 241 -1.49 7.29 -17.95
N GLU A 242 -0.97 7.67 -19.11
CA GLU A 242 -1.76 8.40 -20.12
C GLU A 242 -2.91 7.55 -20.65
N SER A 243 -2.69 6.27 -20.91
CA SER A 243 -3.75 5.33 -21.33
C SER A 243 -4.77 5.12 -20.23
N MET A 244 -4.34 5.00 -18.98
CA MET A 244 -5.22 4.85 -17.81
C MET A 244 -6.12 6.08 -17.61
N LEU A 245 -5.56 7.29 -17.71
CA LEU A 245 -6.33 8.54 -17.64
C LEU A 245 -7.35 8.65 -18.80
N ARG A 246 -6.97 8.26 -20.01
CA ARG A 246 -7.88 8.22 -21.16
C ARG A 246 -8.99 7.20 -20.98
N ALA A 247 -8.72 6.07 -20.33
CA ALA A 247 -9.73 5.07 -19.96
C ALA A 247 -10.68 5.54 -18.85
N GLY A 248 -10.40 6.70 -18.22
CA GLY A 248 -11.23 7.24 -17.14
C GLY A 248 -10.88 6.76 -15.74
N ILE A 249 -9.73 6.10 -15.58
CA ILE A 249 -9.24 5.68 -14.27
C ILE A 249 -8.85 6.91 -13.44
N LYS A 250 -9.24 6.92 -12.18
CA LYS A 250 -8.87 7.95 -11.20
C LYS A 250 -7.45 7.68 -10.72
N VAL A 251 -6.49 8.49 -11.17
CA VAL A 251 -5.07 8.34 -10.82
C VAL A 251 -4.66 9.36 -9.79
N CYS A 252 -3.90 8.93 -8.78
CA CYS A 252 -3.25 9.77 -7.78
C CYS A 252 -1.76 9.37 -7.64
N LEU A 253 -1.00 10.14 -6.86
CA LEU A 253 0.45 9.93 -6.69
C LEU A 253 0.78 9.43 -5.29
N GLY A 254 1.77 8.56 -5.22
CA GLY A 254 2.38 8.08 -3.99
C GLY A 254 3.90 8.03 -4.09
N ASN A 255 4.59 7.78 -3.00
CA ASN A 255 6.04 7.63 -2.95
C ASN A 255 6.51 6.22 -2.54
N ASP A 256 5.57 5.36 -2.15
CA ASP A 256 5.84 3.96 -1.79
C ASP A 256 6.88 3.83 -0.64
N GLY A 257 7.85 2.94 -0.76
CA GLY A 257 8.93 2.76 0.20
C GLY A 257 9.88 3.95 0.38
N PHE A 258 9.70 5.04 -0.38
CA PHE A 258 10.43 6.31 -0.22
C PHE A 258 9.74 7.29 0.73
N SER A 259 9.05 6.79 1.75
CA SER A 259 8.24 7.55 2.69
C SER A 259 8.93 8.74 3.38
N ASN A 260 10.25 8.75 3.41
CA ASN A 260 11.07 9.86 3.93
C ASN A 260 11.66 10.77 2.83
N ALA A 261 11.07 10.75 1.64
CA ALA A 261 11.46 11.57 0.49
C ALA A 261 10.20 12.01 -0.29
N MET A 262 9.36 12.82 0.36
CA MET A 262 8.02 13.17 -0.12
C MET A 262 7.99 13.98 -1.43
N TRP A 263 9.12 14.56 -1.84
CA TRP A 263 9.21 15.38 -3.05
C TRP A 263 10.08 14.78 -4.15
N GLU A 264 10.68 13.69 -3.91
CA GLU A 264 11.53 13.05 -4.89
C GLU A 264 10.77 11.89 -5.51
#